data_aaef760a35caa9c71a3e50dfb7fa30fa
#
_entry.id   aaef760a35caa9c71a3e50dfb7fa30fa
#
_cell.length_a   1.000
_cell.length_b   1.000
_cell.length_c   1.000
_cell.angle_alpha   90.00
_cell.angle_beta   90.00
_cell.angle_gamma   90.00
#
_symmetry.space_group_name_H-M   'P 1'
#
loop_
_entity.id
_entity.type
_entity.pdbx_description
1 polymer ?
#
loop_
_entity_poly.entity_id
_entity_poly.type
_entity_poly.pdbx_seq_one_letter_code
_entity_poly.pdbx_strand_id
1 'polypeptide(L)'
;FKLDKDQRYIDRLHHEYSIITNMGFEDYFLIVSDLIHFAKTHDVMVGPGRGSSAGSLVSYLLGITTIDPIKFDLLFERFLNPERVTMPDIDIDFEDTRREKVIQYVQEKYGQYHVSGIVTFGHLLARAVARDVGRIIGFDEKTLNEISNLIPHQLGITLEEAYQNEKFKAFVHKSYRHEKWFEISKKLEGLPRHTSTHAAGIIINDKPLYHFAPLTMGDTGISVSYTHLRAHET
;
A
#
# COMPACT_ATOMS: atom_id res chain seq x y z
N PHE A 1 19.10 23.37 -14.63
CA PHE A 1 18.91 24.25 -13.46
C PHE A 1 20.11 25.22 -13.40
N LYS A 2 19.90 26.55 -13.32
CA LYS A 2 20.98 27.54 -13.11
C LYS A 2 21.28 27.70 -11.59
N LEU A 3 21.42 26.59 -10.89
CA LEU A 3 21.61 26.56 -9.43
C LEU A 3 23.11 26.51 -9.04
N ASP A 4 23.99 26.42 -10.04
CA ASP A 4 25.44 26.31 -9.93
C ASP A 4 26.13 27.55 -9.34
N LYS A 5 25.40 28.66 -9.14
CA LYS A 5 25.92 29.91 -8.60
C LYS A 5 25.55 30.19 -7.16
N ASP A 6 24.67 29.37 -6.54
CA ASP A 6 24.27 29.55 -5.17
C ASP A 6 24.92 28.46 -4.28
N GLN A 7 25.83 28.86 -3.43
CA GLN A 7 26.62 27.98 -2.57
C GLN A 7 25.74 27.09 -1.69
N ARG A 8 24.56 27.57 -1.28
CA ARG A 8 23.62 26.80 -0.45
C ARG A 8 23.14 25.52 -1.17
N TYR A 9 22.89 25.60 -2.49
CA TYR A 9 22.49 24.44 -3.29
C TYR A 9 23.63 23.46 -3.46
N ILE A 10 24.85 23.96 -3.66
CA ILE A 10 26.06 23.14 -3.83
C ILE A 10 26.34 22.37 -2.52
N ASP A 11 26.36 23.07 -1.40
CA ASP A 11 26.62 22.45 -0.10
C ASP A 11 25.54 21.42 0.25
N ARG A 12 24.27 21.75 0.02
CA ARG A 12 23.14 20.83 0.25
C ARG A 12 23.23 19.60 -0.66
N LEU A 13 23.56 19.77 -1.93
CA LEU A 13 23.72 18.66 -2.87
C LEU A 13 24.83 17.72 -2.44
N HIS A 14 26.00 18.24 -2.06
CA HIS A 14 27.10 17.43 -1.55
C HIS A 14 26.74 16.67 -0.29
N HIS A 15 26.04 17.32 0.64
CA HIS A 15 25.55 16.70 1.88
C HIS A 15 24.60 15.53 1.57
N GLU A 16 23.55 15.77 0.79
CA GLU A 16 22.55 14.73 0.44
C GLU A 16 23.18 13.59 -0.35
N TYR A 17 24.01 13.91 -1.36
CA TYR A 17 24.70 12.92 -2.17
C TYR A 17 25.57 11.99 -1.32
N SER A 18 26.35 12.56 -0.39
CA SER A 18 27.20 11.77 0.51
C SER A 18 26.38 10.80 1.39
N ILE A 19 25.22 11.22 1.86
CA ILE A 19 24.35 10.38 2.67
C ILE A 19 23.72 9.28 1.82
N ILE A 20 23.17 9.61 0.65
CA ILE A 20 22.53 8.64 -0.25
C ILE A 20 23.53 7.55 -0.65
N THR A 21 24.76 7.94 -1.06
CA THR A 21 25.81 6.98 -1.47
C THR A 21 26.33 6.14 -0.31
N ASN A 22 26.54 6.73 0.86
CA ASN A 22 26.97 5.97 2.05
C ASN A 22 25.93 4.95 2.51
N MET A 23 24.66 5.21 2.25
CA MET A 23 23.55 4.29 2.57
C MET A 23 23.22 3.32 1.42
N GLY A 24 23.81 3.47 0.22
CA GLY A 24 23.63 2.59 -0.93
C GLY A 24 22.26 2.71 -1.60
N PHE A 25 21.66 3.90 -1.62
CA PHE A 25 20.34 4.13 -2.19
C PHE A 25 20.34 4.79 -3.58
N GLU A 26 21.48 4.90 -4.25
CA GLU A 26 21.61 5.54 -5.55
C GLU A 26 20.68 4.92 -6.59
N ASP A 27 20.68 3.59 -6.68
CA ASP A 27 19.86 2.85 -7.64
C ASP A 27 18.36 3.07 -7.40
N TYR A 28 17.95 3.21 -6.14
CA TYR A 28 16.56 3.51 -5.80
C TYR A 28 16.12 4.88 -6.36
N PHE A 29 16.93 5.91 -6.18
CA PHE A 29 16.64 7.23 -6.75
C PHE A 29 16.62 7.22 -8.29
N LEU A 30 17.53 6.49 -8.92
CA LEU A 30 17.60 6.36 -10.38
C LEU A 30 16.36 5.63 -10.92
N ILE A 31 15.94 4.54 -10.29
CA ILE A 31 14.73 3.81 -10.67
C ILE A 31 13.51 4.71 -10.56
N VAL A 32 13.35 5.42 -9.45
CA VAL A 32 12.21 6.32 -9.23
C VAL A 32 12.19 7.47 -10.24
N SER A 33 13.35 8.08 -10.50
CA SER A 33 13.48 9.13 -11.52
C SER A 33 13.10 8.63 -12.92
N ASP A 34 13.52 7.44 -13.28
CA ASP A 34 13.23 6.79 -14.55
C ASP A 34 11.72 6.55 -14.74
N LEU A 35 11.04 6.04 -13.70
CA LEU A 35 9.59 5.82 -13.73
C LEU A 35 8.82 7.11 -13.96
N ILE A 36 9.23 8.17 -13.28
CA ILE A 36 8.60 9.49 -13.40
C ILE A 36 8.88 10.11 -14.77
N HIS A 37 10.10 9.94 -15.27
CA HIS A 37 10.46 10.41 -16.62
C HIS A 37 9.63 9.68 -17.68
N PHE A 38 9.52 8.35 -17.60
CA PHE A 38 8.67 7.57 -18.49
C PHE A 38 7.23 8.07 -18.45
N ALA A 39 6.65 8.23 -17.27
CA ALA A 39 5.27 8.68 -17.11
C ALA A 39 5.06 10.06 -17.77
N LYS A 40 5.93 11.03 -17.48
CA LYS A 40 5.85 12.38 -18.05
C LYS A 40 6.02 12.43 -19.58
N THR A 41 6.79 11.50 -20.16
CA THR A 41 7.02 11.44 -21.62
C THR A 41 5.97 10.62 -22.36
N HIS A 42 5.10 9.88 -21.65
CA HIS A 42 4.05 9.02 -22.21
C HIS A 42 2.63 9.46 -21.81
N ASP A 43 2.45 10.76 -21.56
CA ASP A 43 1.16 11.38 -21.25
C ASP A 43 0.46 10.78 -20.00
N VAL A 44 1.23 10.33 -19.03
CA VAL A 44 0.72 9.95 -17.69
C VAL A 44 0.97 11.10 -16.75
N MET A 45 -0.10 11.66 -16.17
CA MET A 45 0.05 12.75 -15.19
C MET A 45 0.72 12.23 -13.93
N VAL A 46 1.68 13.02 -13.42
CA VAL A 46 2.43 12.75 -12.20
C VAL A 46 2.24 13.90 -11.23
N GLY A 47 1.95 13.62 -9.99
CA GLY A 47 1.85 14.61 -8.92
C GLY A 47 3.17 15.34 -8.67
N PRO A 48 3.14 16.48 -7.97
CA PRO A 48 4.33 17.32 -7.72
C PRO A 48 5.35 16.68 -6.76
N GLY A 49 5.00 15.54 -6.18
CA GLY A 49 5.70 14.93 -5.04
C GLY A 49 5.04 15.31 -3.72
N ARG A 50 5.10 14.41 -2.77
CA ARG A 50 4.51 14.57 -1.43
C ARG A 50 5.36 13.89 -0.36
N GLY A 51 4.96 14.06 0.91
CA GLY A 51 5.63 13.43 2.04
C GLY A 51 7.05 13.97 2.26
N SER A 52 7.90 13.12 2.81
CA SER A 52 9.26 13.49 3.21
C SER A 52 10.21 13.69 2.02
N SER A 53 9.97 13.04 0.90
CA SER A 53 10.80 13.13 -0.32
C SER A 53 10.89 14.55 -0.90
N ALA A 54 9.89 15.40 -0.63
CA ALA A 54 9.92 16.82 -1.00
C ALA A 54 11.07 17.60 -0.30
N GLY A 55 11.63 17.07 0.79
CA GLY A 55 12.78 17.65 1.50
C GLY A 55 14.13 17.37 0.84
N SER A 56 14.20 16.58 -0.25
CA SER A 56 15.44 16.21 -0.92
C SER A 56 15.70 17.08 -2.16
N LEU A 57 16.86 17.74 -2.20
CA LEU A 57 17.34 18.47 -3.36
C LEU A 57 17.72 17.50 -4.51
N VAL A 58 18.26 16.32 -4.18
CA VAL A 58 18.55 15.28 -5.17
C VAL A 58 17.25 14.83 -5.84
N SER A 59 16.17 14.60 -5.09
CA SER A 59 14.85 14.29 -5.66
C SER A 59 14.33 15.40 -6.58
N TYR A 60 14.53 16.66 -6.21
CA TYR A 60 14.15 17.80 -7.03
C TYR A 60 14.96 17.87 -8.33
N LEU A 61 16.28 17.72 -8.27
CA LEU A 61 17.17 17.76 -9.44
C LEU A 61 16.95 16.59 -10.40
N LEU A 62 16.63 15.41 -9.87
CA LEU A 62 16.26 14.23 -10.65
C LEU A 62 14.84 14.29 -11.23
N GLY A 63 14.07 15.34 -10.94
CA GLY A 63 12.70 15.52 -11.41
C GLY A 63 11.69 14.59 -10.74
N ILE A 64 12.07 13.96 -9.62
CA ILE A 64 11.20 13.14 -8.79
C ILE A 64 10.13 14.02 -8.14
N THR A 65 10.54 15.17 -7.57
CA THR A 65 9.63 16.20 -7.06
C THR A 65 9.75 17.48 -7.85
N THR A 66 8.73 18.34 -7.78
CA THR A 66 8.74 19.68 -8.37
C THR A 66 8.90 20.78 -7.32
N ILE A 67 9.08 20.38 -6.06
CA ILE A 67 9.20 21.29 -4.91
C ILE A 67 10.68 21.52 -4.64
N ASP A 68 11.11 22.77 -4.67
CA ASP A 68 12.47 23.18 -4.32
C ASP A 68 12.63 23.21 -2.79
N PRO A 69 13.38 22.27 -2.19
CA PRO A 69 13.46 22.15 -0.72
C PRO A 69 14.19 23.31 -0.06
N ILE A 70 15.10 23.97 -0.77
CA ILE A 70 15.86 25.11 -0.23
C ILE A 70 14.97 26.36 -0.19
N LYS A 71 14.17 26.56 -1.23
CA LYS A 71 13.24 27.69 -1.28
C LYS A 71 12.18 27.65 -0.18
N PHE A 72 11.78 26.44 0.23
CA PHE A 72 10.74 26.24 1.27
C PHE A 72 11.33 25.81 2.62
N ASP A 73 12.64 25.87 2.77
CA ASP A 73 13.37 25.51 4.02
C ASP A 73 13.01 24.11 4.55
N LEU A 74 12.94 23.13 3.65
CA LEU A 74 12.61 21.75 3.97
C LEU A 74 13.85 20.97 4.40
N LEU A 75 13.73 20.16 5.45
CA LEU A 75 14.81 19.38 6.02
C LEU A 75 14.96 18.03 5.32
N PHE A 76 16.16 17.70 4.85
CA PHE A 76 16.50 16.42 4.27
C PHE A 76 16.46 15.27 5.28
N GLU A 77 16.85 15.54 6.51
CA GLU A 77 16.93 14.55 7.59
C GLU A 77 15.57 13.98 8.00
N ARG A 78 14.48 14.63 7.59
CA ARG A 78 13.13 14.07 7.73
C ARG A 78 12.83 12.98 6.69
N PHE A 79 13.53 13.02 5.57
CA PHE A 79 13.38 12.04 4.49
C PHE A 79 14.39 10.90 4.64
N LEU A 80 15.67 11.22 4.83
CA LEU A 80 16.73 10.23 4.98
C LEU A 80 17.65 10.63 6.14
N ASN A 81 17.73 9.76 7.14
CA ASN A 81 18.56 9.98 8.31
C ASN A 81 19.51 8.79 8.52
N PRO A 82 20.83 9.00 8.48
CA PRO A 82 21.83 7.93 8.71
C PRO A 82 21.69 7.20 10.05
N GLU A 83 21.14 7.88 11.07
CA GLU A 83 20.91 7.29 12.39
C GLU A 83 19.73 6.30 12.40
N ARG A 84 18.85 6.37 11.41
CA ARG A 84 17.74 5.44 11.22
C ARG A 84 17.99 4.66 9.94
N VAL A 85 18.41 3.41 10.07
CA VAL A 85 18.63 2.49 8.93
C VAL A 85 17.26 2.03 8.40
N THR A 86 16.52 2.95 7.80
CA THR A 86 15.25 2.67 7.10
C THR A 86 15.41 3.03 5.64
N MET A 87 14.82 2.22 4.76
CA MET A 87 14.75 2.57 3.34
C MET A 87 14.00 3.90 3.17
N PRO A 88 14.47 4.76 2.24
CA PRO A 88 13.72 5.96 1.89
C PRO A 88 12.36 5.57 1.28
N ASP A 89 11.33 6.31 1.65
CA ASP A 89 9.98 6.13 1.11
C ASP A 89 9.64 7.32 0.20
N ILE A 90 9.50 7.04 -1.09
CA ILE A 90 9.12 8.04 -2.10
C ILE A 90 7.74 7.71 -2.62
N ASP A 91 6.77 8.47 -2.14
CA ASP A 91 5.39 8.39 -2.63
C ASP A 91 5.25 9.09 -3.98
N ILE A 92 4.76 8.36 -4.99
CA ILE A 92 4.51 8.87 -6.32
C ILE A 92 3.02 8.76 -6.64
N ASP A 93 2.40 9.89 -6.95
CA ASP A 93 1.01 9.92 -7.40
C ASP A 93 0.96 9.89 -8.93
N PHE A 94 0.42 8.81 -9.48
CA PHE A 94 0.14 8.69 -10.92
C PHE A 94 -1.36 8.84 -11.20
N GLU A 95 -1.68 9.30 -12.38
CA GLU A 95 -3.05 9.28 -12.91
C GLU A 95 -3.61 7.84 -12.90
N ASP A 96 -4.75 7.66 -12.22
CA ASP A 96 -5.36 6.34 -12.00
C ASP A 96 -5.63 5.59 -13.31
N THR A 97 -6.21 6.27 -14.30
CA THR A 97 -6.61 5.69 -15.59
C THR A 97 -5.45 5.19 -16.44
N ARG A 98 -4.23 5.66 -16.19
CA ARG A 98 -3.03 5.32 -16.98
C ARG A 98 -1.91 4.70 -16.16
N ARG A 99 -2.13 4.44 -14.88
CA ARG A 99 -1.15 3.85 -13.97
C ARG A 99 -0.61 2.51 -14.49
N GLU A 100 -1.47 1.70 -15.13
CA GLU A 100 -1.07 0.41 -15.68
C GLU A 100 0.01 0.49 -16.74
N LYS A 101 0.08 1.60 -17.52
CA LYS A 101 1.16 1.83 -18.48
C LYS A 101 2.53 1.91 -17.81
N VAL A 102 2.58 2.53 -16.63
CA VAL A 102 3.83 2.65 -15.86
C VAL A 102 4.25 1.28 -15.34
N ILE A 103 3.30 0.48 -14.84
CA ILE A 103 3.58 -0.87 -14.34
C ILE A 103 4.05 -1.77 -15.48
N GLN A 104 3.41 -1.70 -16.63
CA GLN A 104 3.83 -2.45 -17.82
C GLN A 104 5.26 -2.06 -18.24
N TYR A 105 5.58 -0.77 -18.27
CA TYR A 105 6.94 -0.31 -18.55
C TYR A 105 7.97 -0.89 -17.60
N VAL A 106 7.65 -0.93 -16.30
CA VAL A 106 8.54 -1.54 -15.29
C VAL A 106 8.80 -3.01 -15.60
N GLN A 107 7.74 -3.76 -15.93
CA GLN A 107 7.87 -5.18 -16.30
C GLN A 107 8.67 -5.40 -17.57
N GLU A 108 8.45 -4.57 -18.60
CA GLU A 108 9.20 -4.64 -19.86
C GLU A 108 10.69 -4.31 -19.65
N LYS A 109 10.99 -3.31 -18.81
CA LYS A 109 12.34 -2.84 -18.55
C LYS A 109 13.15 -3.77 -17.66
N TYR A 110 12.56 -4.21 -16.54
CA TYR A 110 13.27 -5.00 -15.51
C TYR A 110 13.03 -6.51 -15.65
N GLY A 111 12.04 -6.91 -16.43
CA GLY A 111 11.69 -8.31 -16.69
C GLY A 111 10.49 -8.81 -15.88
N GLN A 112 9.68 -9.63 -16.51
CA GLN A 112 8.40 -10.13 -15.98
C GLN A 112 8.52 -10.87 -14.63
N TYR A 113 9.65 -11.57 -14.41
CA TYR A 113 9.89 -12.31 -13.17
C TYR A 113 10.66 -11.50 -12.12
N HIS A 114 11.09 -10.30 -12.45
CA HIS A 114 11.82 -9.38 -11.57
C HIS A 114 10.92 -8.34 -10.94
N VAL A 115 9.68 -8.23 -11.41
CA VAL A 115 8.68 -7.27 -10.97
C VAL A 115 7.42 -7.99 -10.53
N SER A 116 6.88 -7.61 -9.39
CA SER A 116 5.67 -8.21 -8.84
C SER A 116 4.86 -7.18 -8.04
N GLY A 117 3.54 -7.33 -8.08
CA GLY A 117 2.67 -6.68 -7.10
C GLY A 117 2.82 -7.32 -5.71
N ILE A 118 2.36 -6.64 -4.69
CA ILE A 118 2.32 -7.13 -3.31
C ILE A 118 0.95 -7.72 -3.05
N VAL A 119 0.88 -8.92 -2.46
CA VAL A 119 -0.40 -9.52 -2.06
C VAL A 119 -0.95 -8.82 -0.83
N THR A 120 -2.26 -8.62 -0.83
CA THR A 120 -3.01 -8.24 0.38
C THR A 120 -4.02 -9.32 0.73
N PHE A 121 -4.31 -9.48 2.01
CA PHE A 121 -5.26 -10.45 2.50
C PHE A 121 -6.52 -9.72 2.99
N GLY A 122 -7.63 -9.97 2.32
CA GLY A 122 -8.94 -9.58 2.83
C GLY A 122 -9.35 -10.50 3.99
N HIS A 123 -9.83 -9.93 5.09
CA HIS A 123 -10.29 -10.66 6.26
C HIS A 123 -11.81 -10.66 6.35
N LEU A 124 -12.35 -11.67 7.01
CA LEU A 124 -13.77 -11.77 7.34
C LEU A 124 -14.09 -10.76 8.45
N LEU A 125 -14.57 -9.58 8.07
CA LEU A 125 -15.03 -8.57 9.02
C LEU A 125 -16.41 -8.93 9.60
N ALA A 126 -16.74 -8.40 10.76
CA ALA A 126 -17.95 -8.72 11.53
C ALA A 126 -19.24 -8.87 10.71
N ARG A 127 -19.57 -7.89 9.85
CA ARG A 127 -20.77 -7.95 9.02
C ARG A 127 -20.71 -8.99 7.91
N ALA A 128 -19.53 -9.13 7.29
CA ALA A 128 -19.34 -10.10 6.21
C ALA A 128 -19.47 -11.52 6.74
N VAL A 129 -18.76 -11.86 7.81
CA VAL A 129 -18.82 -13.18 8.42
C VAL A 129 -20.21 -13.51 8.94
N ALA A 130 -20.88 -12.54 9.57
CA ALA A 130 -22.23 -12.73 10.11
C ALA A 130 -23.24 -13.07 8.99
N ARG A 131 -23.15 -12.40 7.83
CA ARG A 131 -24.00 -12.71 6.67
C ARG A 131 -23.65 -14.04 6.02
N ASP A 132 -22.36 -14.32 5.84
CA ASP A 132 -21.92 -15.57 5.18
C ASP A 132 -22.30 -16.80 6.01
N VAL A 133 -22.04 -16.78 7.32
CA VAL A 133 -22.46 -17.86 8.23
C VAL A 133 -23.99 -17.95 8.30
N GLY A 134 -24.68 -16.80 8.31
CA GLY A 134 -26.13 -16.76 8.29
C GLY A 134 -26.74 -17.44 7.06
N ARG A 135 -26.16 -17.22 5.86
CA ARG A 135 -26.58 -17.91 4.63
C ARG A 135 -26.37 -19.42 4.71
N ILE A 136 -25.21 -19.85 5.22
CA ILE A 136 -24.87 -21.28 5.35
C ILE A 136 -25.83 -21.97 6.33
N ILE A 137 -26.17 -21.32 7.44
CA ILE A 137 -27.12 -21.82 8.43
C ILE A 137 -28.56 -21.78 7.87
N GLY A 138 -28.80 -21.08 6.77
CA GLY A 138 -30.09 -20.99 6.06
C GLY A 138 -31.02 -19.92 6.64
N PHE A 139 -30.50 -18.77 7.08
CA PHE A 139 -31.31 -17.59 7.32
C PHE A 139 -31.80 -16.99 6.01
N ASP A 140 -33.00 -16.44 6.01
CA ASP A 140 -33.56 -15.73 4.87
C ASP A 140 -32.93 -14.34 4.71
N GLU A 141 -33.08 -13.71 3.55
CA GLU A 141 -32.50 -12.39 3.29
C GLU A 141 -33.03 -11.30 4.21
N LYS A 142 -34.26 -11.42 4.73
CA LYS A 142 -34.82 -10.49 5.70
C LYS A 142 -34.03 -10.55 7.02
N THR A 143 -33.77 -11.75 7.50
CA THR A 143 -32.95 -11.99 8.72
C THR A 143 -31.50 -11.54 8.51
N LEU A 144 -30.90 -11.79 7.34
CA LEU A 144 -29.55 -11.34 7.01
C LEU A 144 -29.44 -9.82 6.98
N ASN A 145 -30.46 -9.13 6.52
CA ASN A 145 -30.52 -7.66 6.54
C ASN A 145 -30.70 -7.13 7.96
N GLU A 146 -31.53 -7.80 8.79
CA GLU A 146 -31.67 -7.48 10.21
C GLU A 146 -30.34 -7.60 10.94
N ILE A 147 -29.59 -8.69 10.74
CA ILE A 147 -28.22 -8.88 11.28
C ILE A 147 -27.30 -7.72 10.88
N SER A 148 -27.29 -7.36 9.60
CA SER A 148 -26.44 -6.29 9.10
C SER A 148 -26.76 -4.92 9.73
N ASN A 149 -28.02 -4.65 10.00
CA ASN A 149 -28.48 -3.40 10.60
C ASN A 149 -28.22 -3.35 12.12
N LEU A 150 -28.19 -4.50 12.79
CA LEU A 150 -27.90 -4.59 14.22
C LEU A 150 -26.40 -4.42 14.54
N ILE A 151 -25.51 -4.69 13.58
CA ILE A 151 -24.06 -4.45 13.73
C ILE A 151 -23.76 -3.00 13.39
N PRO A 152 -23.21 -2.19 14.32
CA PRO A 152 -22.93 -0.76 14.10
C PRO A 152 -22.06 -0.47 12.85
N HIS A 153 -22.27 0.66 12.20
CA HIS A 153 -21.48 1.13 11.05
C HIS A 153 -20.19 1.84 11.49
N GLN A 154 -19.36 1.11 12.24
CA GLN A 154 -18.07 1.59 12.72
C GLN A 154 -16.95 0.79 12.06
N LEU A 155 -15.90 1.47 11.61
CA LEU A 155 -14.73 0.82 11.05
C LEU A 155 -14.02 -0.02 12.11
N GLY A 156 -13.71 -1.27 11.77
CA GLY A 156 -12.99 -2.19 12.69
C GLY A 156 -13.84 -2.79 13.79
N ILE A 157 -15.17 -2.57 13.80
CA ILE A 157 -16.04 -3.16 14.81
C ILE A 157 -15.97 -4.68 14.77
N THR A 158 -15.90 -5.31 15.94
CA THR A 158 -15.95 -6.76 16.13
C THR A 158 -17.34 -7.23 16.51
N LEU A 159 -17.62 -8.54 16.33
CA LEU A 159 -18.86 -9.16 16.79
C LEU A 159 -18.97 -9.13 18.31
N GLU A 160 -17.85 -9.19 19.03
CA GLU A 160 -17.81 -9.05 20.49
C GLU A 160 -18.25 -7.67 20.95
N GLU A 161 -17.77 -6.60 20.28
CA GLU A 161 -18.20 -5.23 20.55
C GLU A 161 -19.67 -5.01 20.15
N ALA A 162 -20.10 -5.55 19.01
CA ALA A 162 -21.50 -5.52 18.60
C ALA A 162 -22.42 -6.21 19.62
N TYR A 163 -21.96 -7.26 20.28
CA TYR A 163 -22.70 -8.00 21.29
C TYR A 163 -22.98 -7.19 22.56
N GLN A 164 -22.27 -6.07 22.80
CA GLN A 164 -22.59 -5.13 23.90
C GLN A 164 -23.90 -4.38 23.66
N ASN A 165 -24.40 -4.37 22.42
CA ASN A 165 -25.69 -3.77 22.11
C ASN A 165 -26.83 -4.70 22.52
N GLU A 166 -27.74 -4.23 23.38
CA GLU A 166 -28.83 -5.04 23.91
C GLU A 166 -29.77 -5.61 22.83
N LYS A 167 -29.98 -4.87 21.72
CA LYS A 167 -30.81 -5.36 20.60
C LYS A 167 -30.12 -6.51 19.86
N PHE A 168 -28.81 -6.40 19.62
CA PHE A 168 -28.05 -7.47 18.99
C PHE A 168 -27.94 -8.69 19.89
N LYS A 169 -27.71 -8.50 21.18
CA LYS A 169 -27.68 -9.55 22.18
C LYS A 169 -29.03 -10.30 22.27
N ALA A 170 -30.14 -9.57 22.31
CA ALA A 170 -31.48 -10.17 22.29
C ALA A 170 -31.72 -10.98 20.99
N PHE A 171 -31.22 -10.48 19.84
CA PHE A 171 -31.30 -11.22 18.59
C PHE A 171 -30.49 -12.53 18.63
N VAL A 172 -29.28 -12.52 19.19
CA VAL A 172 -28.43 -13.70 19.33
C VAL A 172 -29.15 -14.77 20.19
N HIS A 173 -29.83 -14.39 21.28
CA HIS A 173 -30.53 -15.31 22.16
C HIS A 173 -31.96 -15.66 21.71
N LYS A 174 -32.38 -15.27 20.52
CA LYS A 174 -33.74 -15.55 20.03
C LYS A 174 -34.04 -17.03 19.85
N SER A 175 -33.04 -17.84 19.52
CA SER A 175 -33.14 -19.30 19.47
C SER A 175 -31.76 -19.97 19.45
N TYR A 176 -31.68 -21.26 19.71
CA TYR A 176 -30.46 -22.07 19.60
C TYR A 176 -29.75 -21.89 18.24
N ARG A 177 -30.51 -21.73 17.15
CA ARG A 177 -29.97 -21.50 15.83
C ARG A 177 -29.23 -20.17 15.72
N HIS A 178 -29.71 -19.11 16.38
CA HIS A 178 -29.04 -17.79 16.40
C HIS A 178 -27.81 -17.83 17.29
N GLU A 179 -27.84 -18.52 18.42
CA GLU A 179 -26.66 -18.70 19.27
C GLU A 179 -25.55 -19.45 18.53
N LYS A 180 -25.91 -20.54 17.85
CA LYS A 180 -24.96 -21.32 17.05
C LYS A 180 -24.37 -20.51 15.89
N TRP A 181 -25.18 -19.70 15.21
CA TRP A 181 -24.76 -18.76 14.20
C TRP A 181 -23.72 -17.77 14.76
N PHE A 182 -23.98 -17.17 15.90
CA PHE A 182 -23.10 -16.21 16.52
C PHE A 182 -21.77 -16.84 16.96
N GLU A 183 -21.82 -18.01 17.58
CA GLU A 183 -20.64 -18.79 18.00
C GLU A 183 -19.70 -19.06 16.80
N ILE A 184 -20.27 -19.55 15.69
CA ILE A 184 -19.50 -19.85 14.47
C ILE A 184 -18.94 -18.56 13.85
N SER A 185 -19.75 -17.51 13.79
CA SER A 185 -19.34 -16.23 13.23
C SER A 185 -18.16 -15.64 14.01
N LYS A 186 -18.16 -15.68 15.34
CA LYS A 186 -17.04 -15.24 16.18
C LYS A 186 -15.75 -16.03 15.92
N LYS A 187 -15.85 -17.35 15.69
CA LYS A 187 -14.67 -18.19 15.40
C LYS A 187 -14.06 -17.91 14.03
N LEU A 188 -14.86 -17.45 13.09
CA LEU A 188 -14.45 -17.17 11.72
C LEU A 188 -14.06 -15.69 11.51
N GLU A 189 -14.47 -14.79 12.42
CA GLU A 189 -14.12 -13.38 12.35
C GLU A 189 -12.60 -13.19 12.36
N GLY A 190 -12.10 -12.32 11.50
CA GLY A 190 -10.68 -12.04 11.37
C GLY A 190 -9.87 -13.06 10.57
N LEU A 191 -10.45 -14.20 10.17
CA LEU A 191 -9.73 -15.14 9.31
C LEU A 191 -9.55 -14.59 7.89
N PRO A 192 -8.43 -14.92 7.23
CA PRO A 192 -8.23 -14.57 5.81
C PRO A 192 -9.32 -15.20 4.95
N ARG A 193 -9.88 -14.41 4.02
CA ARG A 193 -10.94 -14.86 3.11
C ARG A 193 -10.47 -14.96 1.67
N HIS A 194 -9.84 -13.93 1.19
CA HIS A 194 -9.37 -13.84 -0.20
C HIS A 194 -8.07 -13.04 -0.25
N THR A 195 -7.35 -13.23 -1.32
CA THR A 195 -6.17 -12.42 -1.65
C THR A 195 -6.55 -11.40 -2.72
N SER A 196 -5.92 -10.25 -2.68
CA SER A 196 -5.95 -9.24 -3.74
C SER A 196 -4.56 -8.63 -3.91
N THR A 197 -4.39 -7.77 -4.90
CA THR A 197 -3.13 -7.08 -5.13
C THR A 197 -3.17 -5.72 -4.42
N HIS A 198 -2.08 -5.37 -3.75
CA HIS A 198 -1.92 -4.05 -3.13
C HIS A 198 -2.07 -2.95 -4.19
N ALA A 199 -2.83 -1.92 -3.85
CA ALA A 199 -3.18 -0.88 -4.82
C ALA A 199 -1.97 -0.04 -5.27
N ALA A 200 -0.91 0.06 -4.46
CA ALA A 200 0.17 1.02 -4.68
C ALA A 200 1.56 0.38 -4.82
N GLY A 201 1.86 -0.69 -4.08
CA GLY A 201 3.21 -1.23 -4.00
C GLY A 201 3.55 -2.19 -5.12
N ILE A 202 4.77 -2.05 -5.67
CA ILE A 202 5.40 -3.04 -6.54
C ILE A 202 6.79 -3.38 -5.99
N ILE A 203 7.21 -4.61 -6.19
CA ILE A 203 8.53 -5.12 -5.84
C ILE A 203 9.36 -5.18 -7.11
N ILE A 204 10.59 -4.68 -7.06
CA ILE A 204 11.57 -4.81 -8.13
C ILE A 204 12.83 -5.45 -7.53
N ASN A 205 13.41 -6.46 -8.19
CA ASN A 205 14.62 -7.12 -7.74
C ASN A 205 15.55 -7.45 -8.93
N ASP A 206 16.86 -7.46 -8.67
CA ASP A 206 17.90 -7.84 -9.63
C ASP A 206 17.87 -9.33 -10.01
N LYS A 207 17.30 -10.16 -9.14
CA LYS A 207 17.12 -11.60 -9.36
C LYS A 207 15.64 -11.95 -9.50
N PRO A 208 15.31 -13.01 -10.26
CA PRO A 208 13.94 -13.46 -10.39
C PRO A 208 13.28 -13.71 -9.03
N LEU A 209 12.10 -13.11 -8.82
CA LEU A 209 11.40 -13.12 -7.54
C LEU A 209 10.98 -14.52 -7.08
N TYR A 210 10.79 -15.47 -8.00
CA TYR A 210 10.45 -16.86 -7.65
C TYR A 210 11.57 -17.61 -6.89
N HIS A 211 12.79 -17.06 -6.85
CA HIS A 211 13.86 -17.58 -5.99
C HIS A 211 13.66 -17.22 -4.50
N PHE A 212 12.87 -16.20 -4.21
CA PHE A 212 12.69 -15.67 -2.86
C PHE A 212 11.29 -15.90 -2.33
N ALA A 213 10.30 -15.96 -3.23
CA ALA A 213 8.89 -15.99 -2.85
C ALA A 213 8.04 -16.73 -3.88
N PRO A 214 6.99 -17.47 -3.46
CA PRO A 214 6.01 -17.98 -4.39
C PRO A 214 5.29 -16.84 -5.07
N LEU A 215 5.08 -16.96 -6.38
CA LEU A 215 4.35 -16.00 -7.20
C LEU A 215 3.02 -16.60 -7.67
N THR A 216 2.01 -15.77 -7.76
CA THR A 216 0.74 -16.11 -8.41
C THR A 216 0.39 -15.07 -9.47
N MET A 217 -0.46 -15.45 -10.42
CA MET A 217 -0.97 -14.50 -11.39
C MET A 217 -2.03 -13.62 -10.72
N GLY A 218 -1.85 -12.30 -10.77
CA GLY A 218 -2.85 -11.34 -10.33
C GLY A 218 -3.94 -11.12 -11.41
N ASP A 219 -5.03 -10.47 -11.04
CA ASP A 219 -6.18 -10.20 -11.92
C ASP A 219 -5.80 -9.35 -13.15
N THR A 220 -4.76 -8.55 -13.06
CA THR A 220 -4.22 -7.69 -14.14
C THR A 220 -3.14 -8.37 -14.97
N GLY A 221 -2.90 -9.68 -14.80
CA GLY A 221 -1.81 -10.41 -15.47
C GLY A 221 -0.42 -10.16 -14.88
N ILE A 222 -0.33 -9.38 -13.82
CA ILE A 222 0.92 -9.10 -13.09
C ILE A 222 1.13 -10.19 -12.06
N SER A 223 2.35 -10.74 -11.96
CA SER A 223 2.71 -11.65 -10.88
C SER A 223 2.52 -10.98 -9.52
N VAL A 224 2.02 -11.71 -8.54
CA VAL A 224 1.81 -11.22 -7.18
C VAL A 224 2.62 -12.09 -6.23
N SER A 225 3.44 -11.48 -5.39
CA SER A 225 4.24 -12.19 -4.39
C SER A 225 3.38 -12.57 -3.19
N TYR A 226 3.43 -13.84 -2.79
CA TYR A 226 2.69 -14.41 -1.65
C TYR A 226 3.40 -14.26 -0.30
N THR A 227 4.59 -13.65 -0.26
CA THR A 227 5.29 -13.48 1.01
C THR A 227 4.72 -12.33 1.83
N HIS A 228 4.81 -12.49 3.16
CA HIS A 228 4.60 -11.45 4.16
C HIS A 228 5.71 -10.38 4.12
N LEU A 229 6.00 -9.84 2.94
CA LEU A 229 6.62 -8.55 2.87
C LEU A 229 5.53 -7.59 3.35
N ARG A 230 5.51 -7.34 4.67
CA ARG A 230 4.75 -6.24 5.23
C ARG A 230 5.19 -5.02 4.44
N ALA A 231 4.33 -4.52 3.56
CA ALA A 231 4.35 -3.12 3.26
C ALA A 231 4.25 -2.46 4.63
N HIS A 232 5.30 -1.77 5.05
CA HIS A 232 5.19 -0.94 6.24
C HIS A 232 4.10 0.07 5.89
N GLU A 233 2.91 -0.20 6.39
CA GLU A 233 1.85 0.78 6.44
C GLU A 233 2.36 1.89 7.36
N THR A 234 2.81 2.98 6.75
CA THR A 234 3.01 4.25 7.43
C THR A 234 1.72 5.05 7.36
#